data_e4b94891a6340986b6179964ba9085c2
#
_entry.id   e4b94891a6340986b6179964ba9085c2
#
_cell.length_a   1.000
_cell.length_b   1.000
_cell.length_c   1.000
_cell.angle_alpha   90.00
_cell.angle_beta   90.00
_cell.angle_gamma   90.00
#
_symmetry.space_group_name_H-M   'P 1'
#
loop_
_entity.id
_entity.type
_entity.pdbx_description
1 polymer ?
#
loop_
_entity_poly.entity_id
_entity_poly.type
_entity_poly.pdbx_seq_one_letter_code
_entity_poly.pdbx_strand_id
1 'polypeptide(L)'
;MERKFIPLSVPNFPGNEVKYVSDAVASTWVSTAGPLIPKFEKAMAEYMGTDMVVATNSGTAALHLSLVDAGVGPGDEVICAALTFIAAVNPVRFCGGEPVFVDCDKYFCMDPDSVQYFIDNYCEMVDGKLINKTTGAHVKGMIPVHVFGNMANMERLMDIAEKYNLFVLEDATESVGTFVTEGRYKGRHLGTIGHYGALSFNGNKVMTTGGGGMAICHNEASRHNMAVLSEEAQDMAKKEDNLLFIHTDVGYNYRMNNIAAALGLAQLEHLEDFVATKNRNFAIYKELLDGKNGLKMIDYTPGIRSSMWFHQLYLDDCKISRNEMIESLAQRKIQSRPIWLLNPDQAPYKNSLCMPLPNARDYVGKIVNIPCSSNLTEEEVRIVCAEILDLTK
;
A
#
# COMPACT_ATOMS: atom_id res chain seq x y z
N MET A 1 5.16 -15.26 -36.24
CA MET A 1 6.09 -14.59 -35.32
C MET A 1 5.82 -15.10 -33.91
N GLU A 2 6.84 -15.37 -33.13
CA GLU A 2 6.68 -15.80 -31.76
C GLU A 2 6.17 -14.63 -30.91
N ARG A 3 5.08 -14.82 -30.13
CA ARG A 3 4.49 -13.76 -29.29
C ARG A 3 5.50 -13.32 -28.23
N LYS A 4 5.68 -12.00 -28.09
CA LYS A 4 6.43 -11.39 -26.99
C LYS A 4 5.72 -11.68 -25.66
N PHE A 5 6.47 -11.89 -24.59
CA PHE A 5 5.94 -12.04 -23.22
C PHE A 5 5.37 -10.70 -22.74
N ILE A 6 4.14 -10.74 -22.21
CA ILE A 6 3.46 -9.58 -21.60
C ILE A 6 3.49 -9.76 -20.07
N PRO A 7 4.31 -8.97 -19.35
CA PRO A 7 4.43 -9.07 -17.90
C PRO A 7 3.21 -8.47 -17.19
N LEU A 8 2.97 -8.88 -15.95
CA LEU A 8 1.92 -8.31 -15.10
C LEU A 8 2.18 -6.84 -14.76
N SER A 9 3.34 -6.55 -14.19
CA SER A 9 3.81 -5.21 -13.85
C SER A 9 5.32 -5.21 -13.79
N VAL A 10 5.95 -4.30 -14.52
CA VAL A 10 7.40 -4.08 -14.55
C VAL A 10 7.69 -2.59 -14.39
N PRO A 11 8.86 -2.23 -13.86
CA PRO A 11 9.32 -0.84 -13.84
C PRO A 11 9.37 -0.25 -15.25
N ASN A 12 9.07 1.04 -15.34
CA ASN A 12 9.17 1.82 -16.58
C ASN A 12 10.15 2.98 -16.34
N PHE A 13 11.19 3.08 -17.16
CA PHE A 13 12.27 4.07 -17.03
C PHE A 13 12.34 4.94 -18.29
N PRO A 14 11.40 5.90 -18.47
CA PRO A 14 11.31 6.70 -19.68
C PRO A 14 12.19 7.96 -19.66
N GLY A 15 12.76 8.33 -18.52
CA GLY A 15 13.36 9.65 -18.31
C GLY A 15 14.80 9.65 -17.82
N ASN A 16 15.03 10.36 -16.75
CA ASN A 16 16.35 10.67 -16.19
C ASN A 16 16.91 9.58 -15.23
N GLU A 17 16.29 8.41 -15.13
CA GLU A 17 16.64 7.39 -14.12
C GLU A 17 18.11 6.98 -14.19
N VAL A 18 18.59 6.62 -15.40
CA VAL A 18 19.99 6.22 -15.60
C VAL A 18 20.93 7.38 -15.28
N LYS A 19 20.57 8.60 -15.70
CA LYS A 19 21.38 9.79 -15.46
C LYS A 19 21.49 10.08 -13.95
N TYR A 20 20.38 10.17 -13.24
CA TYR A 20 20.39 10.57 -11.83
C TYR A 20 21.09 9.53 -10.94
N VAL A 21 20.87 8.23 -11.23
CA VAL A 21 21.56 7.15 -10.52
C VAL A 21 23.06 7.18 -10.82
N SER A 22 23.47 7.38 -12.07
CA SER A 22 24.88 7.48 -12.45
C SER A 22 25.56 8.70 -11.79
N ASP A 23 24.87 9.84 -11.76
CA ASP A 23 25.38 11.06 -11.10
C ASP A 23 25.53 10.84 -9.58
N ALA A 24 24.59 10.13 -8.92
CA ALA A 24 24.69 9.77 -7.53
C ALA A 24 25.90 8.88 -7.26
N VAL A 25 26.14 7.86 -8.08
CA VAL A 25 27.32 6.97 -7.95
C VAL A 25 28.60 7.75 -8.21
N ALA A 26 28.66 8.57 -9.25
CA ALA A 26 29.84 9.40 -9.57
C ALA A 26 30.18 10.40 -8.46
N SER A 27 29.18 10.89 -7.73
CA SER A 27 29.39 11.78 -6.58
C SER A 27 29.99 11.09 -5.36
N THR A 28 30.05 9.77 -5.32
CA THR A 28 30.41 8.91 -4.18
C THR A 28 29.44 8.94 -2.99
N TRP A 29 28.41 9.78 -3.00
CA TRP A 29 27.34 9.79 -2.01
C TRP A 29 26.29 8.73 -2.35
N VAL A 30 26.44 7.53 -1.76
CA VAL A 30 25.61 6.36 -2.10
C VAL A 30 24.74 5.87 -0.91
N SER A 31 25.13 6.22 0.31
CA SER A 31 24.50 5.73 1.55
C SER A 31 23.35 6.63 2.02
N THR A 32 22.99 6.53 3.30
CA THR A 32 21.87 7.25 3.94
C THR A 32 22.14 8.73 4.21
N ALA A 33 23.38 9.21 4.07
CA ALA A 33 23.77 10.60 4.32
C ALA A 33 23.81 11.47 3.05
N GLY A 34 23.25 11.03 1.93
CA GLY A 34 23.36 11.71 0.65
C GLY A 34 22.37 12.88 0.48
N PRO A 35 22.72 13.91 -0.33
CA PRO A 35 21.90 15.12 -0.50
C PRO A 35 20.61 14.93 -1.31
N LEU A 36 20.41 13.77 -1.97
CA LEU A 36 19.23 13.51 -2.78
C LEU A 36 18.05 13.03 -1.93
N ILE A 37 18.30 12.48 -0.74
CA ILE A 37 17.24 12.02 0.17
C ILE A 37 16.33 13.19 0.58
N PRO A 38 16.84 14.30 1.16
CA PRO A 38 15.99 15.45 1.49
C PRO A 38 15.36 16.11 0.26
N LYS A 39 15.99 16.04 -0.92
CA LYS A 39 15.37 16.51 -2.16
C LYS A 39 14.18 15.63 -2.56
N PHE A 40 14.28 14.32 -2.43
CA PHE A 40 13.20 13.39 -2.72
C PHE A 40 12.05 13.55 -1.70
N GLU A 41 12.37 13.66 -0.40
CA GLU A 41 11.37 13.96 0.63
C GLU A 41 10.61 15.24 0.31
N LYS A 42 11.31 16.32 -0.02
CA LYS A 42 10.69 17.59 -0.38
C LYS A 42 9.81 17.47 -1.63
N ALA A 43 10.29 16.82 -2.69
CA ALA A 43 9.52 16.65 -3.93
C ALA A 43 8.24 15.82 -3.71
N MET A 44 8.33 14.74 -2.94
CA MET A 44 7.16 13.94 -2.56
C MET A 44 6.20 14.71 -1.65
N ALA A 45 6.72 15.48 -0.70
CA ALA A 45 5.95 16.34 0.20
C ALA A 45 5.13 17.38 -0.61
N GLU A 46 5.77 18.06 -1.56
CA GLU A 46 5.12 19.00 -2.47
C GLU A 46 4.05 18.33 -3.32
N TYR A 47 4.34 17.14 -3.87
CA TYR A 47 3.38 16.37 -4.67
C TYR A 47 2.14 15.95 -3.87
N MET A 48 2.31 15.52 -2.62
CA MET A 48 1.21 15.06 -1.76
C MET A 48 0.49 16.18 -1.00
N GLY A 49 1.06 17.38 -0.96
CA GLY A 49 0.51 18.50 -0.18
C GLY A 49 0.69 18.34 1.34
N THR A 50 1.81 17.77 1.79
CA THR A 50 2.21 17.64 3.20
C THR A 50 3.71 17.83 3.33
N ASP A 51 4.21 18.29 4.47
CA ASP A 51 5.63 18.45 4.78
C ASP A 51 6.14 17.44 5.83
N MET A 52 5.26 16.59 6.35
CA MET A 52 5.52 15.65 7.43
C MET A 52 5.89 14.26 6.89
N VAL A 53 7.02 14.15 6.19
CA VAL A 53 7.47 12.89 5.56
C VAL A 53 8.86 12.47 6.03
N VAL A 54 9.09 11.15 6.06
CA VAL A 54 10.40 10.52 6.32
C VAL A 54 10.63 9.40 5.31
N ALA A 55 11.64 9.52 4.46
CA ALA A 55 11.97 8.49 3.48
C ALA A 55 12.63 7.28 4.16
N THR A 56 12.12 6.08 3.83
CA THR A 56 12.53 4.81 4.40
C THR A 56 13.02 3.83 3.33
N ASN A 57 13.70 2.77 3.73
CA ASN A 57 14.21 1.73 2.82
C ASN A 57 13.12 0.76 2.31
N SER A 58 11.92 0.80 2.86
CA SER A 58 10.76 0.01 2.41
C SER A 58 9.45 0.55 2.97
N GLY A 59 8.32 0.23 2.34
CA GLY A 59 6.98 0.51 2.90
C GLY A 59 6.75 -0.22 4.23
N THR A 60 7.30 -1.42 4.41
CA THR A 60 7.24 -2.15 5.68
C THR A 60 7.94 -1.40 6.82
N ALA A 61 9.09 -0.78 6.53
CA ALA A 61 9.79 0.07 7.50
C ALA A 61 8.97 1.32 7.86
N ALA A 62 8.31 1.94 6.89
CA ALA A 62 7.42 3.07 7.12
C ALA A 62 6.24 2.70 8.04
N LEU A 63 5.58 1.56 7.77
CA LEU A 63 4.50 1.03 8.61
C LEU A 63 5.00 0.73 10.03
N HIS A 64 6.16 0.09 10.17
CA HIS A 64 6.73 -0.26 11.46
C HIS A 64 7.07 0.99 12.30
N LEU A 65 7.77 1.96 11.71
CA LEU A 65 8.08 3.24 12.40
C LEU A 65 6.82 3.95 12.88
N SER A 66 5.77 3.96 12.07
CA SER A 66 4.48 4.57 12.42
C SER A 66 3.83 3.87 13.62
N LEU A 67 3.89 2.52 13.68
CA LEU A 67 3.35 1.76 14.81
C LEU A 67 4.19 1.94 16.09
N VAL A 68 5.52 2.03 15.96
CA VAL A 68 6.42 2.35 17.09
C VAL A 68 6.10 3.74 17.64
N ASP A 69 5.95 4.76 16.77
CA ASP A 69 5.60 6.13 17.18
C ASP A 69 4.19 6.20 17.79
N ALA A 70 3.23 5.42 17.28
CA ALA A 70 1.90 5.25 17.88
C ALA A 70 1.95 4.47 19.23
N GLY A 71 3.12 3.98 19.62
CA GLY A 71 3.38 3.29 20.89
C GLY A 71 2.74 1.89 20.96
N VAL A 72 2.55 1.18 19.84
CA VAL A 72 2.06 -0.20 19.82
C VAL A 72 3.08 -1.12 20.47
N GLY A 73 2.61 -2.01 21.34
CA GLY A 73 3.47 -2.93 22.07
C GLY A 73 2.75 -4.20 22.55
N PRO A 74 3.41 -5.02 23.39
CA PRO A 74 2.79 -6.21 23.98
C PRO A 74 1.52 -5.85 24.77
N GLY A 75 0.44 -6.58 24.52
CA GLY A 75 -0.88 -6.34 25.14
C GLY A 75 -1.77 -5.38 24.34
N ASP A 76 -1.30 -4.83 23.23
CA ASP A 76 -2.10 -4.04 22.32
C ASP A 76 -2.61 -4.88 21.14
N GLU A 77 -3.79 -4.54 20.66
CA GLU A 77 -4.38 -5.05 19.41
C GLU A 77 -4.51 -3.94 18.38
N VAL A 78 -4.37 -4.31 17.10
CA VAL A 78 -4.57 -3.41 15.96
C VAL A 78 -5.52 -4.06 14.97
N ILE A 79 -6.57 -3.34 14.55
CA ILE A 79 -7.53 -3.80 13.54
C ILE A 79 -6.87 -3.78 12.17
N CYS A 80 -6.83 -4.93 11.48
CA CYS A 80 -6.20 -5.11 10.18
C CYS A 80 -7.19 -5.70 9.17
N ALA A 81 -7.07 -5.31 7.90
CA ALA A 81 -7.82 -5.97 6.84
C ALA A 81 -7.32 -7.42 6.64
N ALA A 82 -8.25 -8.37 6.53
CA ALA A 82 -7.91 -9.77 6.25
C ALA A 82 -7.33 -9.95 4.84
N LEU A 83 -7.87 -9.19 3.88
CA LEU A 83 -7.48 -9.21 2.47
C LEU A 83 -6.47 -8.08 2.18
N THR A 84 -5.21 -8.37 2.36
CA THR A 84 -4.09 -7.49 2.00
C THR A 84 -2.80 -8.29 1.91
N PHE A 85 -1.76 -7.67 1.34
CA PHE A 85 -0.42 -8.25 1.39
C PHE A 85 0.10 -8.28 2.84
N ILE A 86 0.73 -9.38 3.23
CA ILE A 86 1.15 -9.64 4.63
C ILE A 86 2.04 -8.55 5.23
N ALA A 87 2.74 -7.77 4.40
CA ALA A 87 3.60 -6.67 4.88
C ALA A 87 2.82 -5.54 5.57
N ALA A 88 1.50 -5.41 5.33
CA ALA A 88 0.62 -4.48 6.06
C ALA A 88 0.38 -4.92 7.51
N VAL A 89 0.50 -6.21 7.81
CA VAL A 89 0.15 -6.82 9.10
C VAL A 89 1.39 -7.14 9.94
N ASN A 90 2.47 -7.64 9.30
CA ASN A 90 3.70 -8.03 10.00
C ASN A 90 4.24 -6.99 10.99
N PRO A 91 4.22 -5.67 10.67
CA PRO A 91 4.72 -4.63 11.59
C PRO A 91 4.02 -4.58 12.95
N VAL A 92 2.74 -4.98 13.03
CA VAL A 92 2.04 -5.12 14.32
C VAL A 92 2.77 -6.13 15.21
N ARG A 93 3.13 -7.28 14.64
CA ARG A 93 3.90 -8.32 15.33
C ARG A 93 5.33 -7.89 15.66
N PHE A 94 5.95 -7.09 14.81
CA PHE A 94 7.28 -6.56 15.09
C PHE A 94 7.28 -5.68 16.36
N CYS A 95 6.20 -4.95 16.61
CA CYS A 95 5.99 -4.19 17.85
C CYS A 95 5.57 -5.06 19.05
N GLY A 96 5.30 -6.35 18.86
CA GLY A 96 4.77 -7.25 19.92
C GLY A 96 3.25 -7.17 20.10
N GLY A 97 2.54 -6.43 19.26
CA GLY A 97 1.08 -6.35 19.22
C GLY A 97 0.42 -7.51 18.47
N GLU A 98 -0.90 -7.61 18.56
CA GLU A 98 -1.71 -8.64 17.91
C GLU A 98 -2.64 -8.02 16.85
N PRO A 99 -2.71 -8.56 15.61
CA PRO A 99 -3.70 -8.14 14.63
C PRO A 99 -5.07 -8.77 14.93
N VAL A 100 -6.13 -7.97 14.77
CA VAL A 100 -7.51 -8.44 14.71
C VAL A 100 -8.02 -8.25 13.30
N PHE A 101 -8.47 -9.33 12.65
CA PHE A 101 -8.86 -9.30 11.25
C PHE A 101 -10.32 -8.99 11.04
N VAL A 102 -10.60 -8.06 10.11
CA VAL A 102 -11.93 -7.66 9.66
C VAL A 102 -12.07 -7.86 8.15
N ASP A 103 -13.30 -7.91 7.65
CA ASP A 103 -13.61 -8.11 6.23
C ASP A 103 -13.32 -6.87 5.39
N CYS A 104 -13.37 -7.04 4.09
CA CYS A 104 -13.27 -5.98 3.11
C CYS A 104 -14.63 -5.66 2.48
N ASP A 105 -14.74 -4.44 1.93
CA ASP A 105 -15.85 -4.00 1.12
C ASP A 105 -15.73 -4.47 -0.36
N LYS A 106 -16.65 -4.00 -1.21
CA LYS A 106 -16.67 -4.32 -2.65
C LYS A 106 -15.50 -3.72 -3.45
N TYR A 107 -14.68 -2.90 -2.82
CA TYR A 107 -13.46 -2.30 -3.39
C TYR A 107 -12.19 -2.88 -2.77
N PHE A 108 -12.29 -4.03 -2.07
CA PHE A 108 -11.21 -4.75 -1.37
C PHE A 108 -10.65 -4.04 -0.14
N CYS A 109 -11.13 -2.86 0.19
CA CYS A 109 -10.65 -2.07 1.31
C CYS A 109 -11.36 -2.46 2.61
N MET A 110 -10.74 -2.13 3.76
CA MET A 110 -11.31 -2.39 5.09
C MET A 110 -12.76 -1.91 5.16
N ASP A 111 -13.68 -2.83 5.52
CA ASP A 111 -15.10 -2.52 5.65
C ASP A 111 -15.41 -1.90 7.02
N PRO A 112 -15.87 -0.62 7.06
CA PRO A 112 -16.27 0.01 8.31
C PRO A 112 -17.38 -0.72 9.08
N ASP A 113 -18.26 -1.44 8.39
CA ASP A 113 -19.33 -2.22 9.06
C ASP A 113 -18.73 -3.44 9.77
N SER A 114 -17.70 -4.07 9.20
CA SER A 114 -16.97 -5.14 9.87
C SER A 114 -16.14 -4.64 11.06
N VAL A 115 -15.56 -3.43 10.96
CA VAL A 115 -14.90 -2.76 12.09
C VAL A 115 -15.90 -2.48 13.22
N GLN A 116 -17.04 -1.88 12.89
CA GLN A 116 -18.09 -1.58 13.88
C GLN A 116 -18.65 -2.86 14.50
N TYR A 117 -18.84 -3.93 13.73
CA TYR A 117 -19.26 -5.24 14.23
C TYR A 117 -18.29 -5.79 15.29
N PHE A 118 -16.98 -5.72 15.03
CA PHE A 118 -15.95 -6.11 16.00
C PHE A 118 -16.08 -5.28 17.29
N ILE A 119 -16.19 -3.97 17.18
CA ILE A 119 -16.27 -3.08 18.34
C ILE A 119 -17.53 -3.38 19.16
N ASP A 120 -18.69 -3.46 18.53
CA ASP A 120 -19.98 -3.62 19.22
C ASP A 120 -20.10 -4.97 19.94
N ASN A 121 -19.56 -6.03 19.36
CA ASN A 121 -19.72 -7.39 19.89
C ASN A 121 -18.57 -7.83 20.80
N TYR A 122 -17.34 -7.34 20.55
CA TYR A 122 -16.14 -7.83 21.24
C TYR A 122 -15.49 -6.80 22.15
N CYS A 123 -15.83 -5.52 22.06
CA CYS A 123 -15.13 -4.48 22.82
C CYS A 123 -16.02 -3.75 23.81
N GLU A 124 -15.37 -3.03 24.72
CA GLU A 124 -15.99 -2.07 25.64
C GLU A 124 -15.03 -0.92 25.93
N MET A 125 -15.58 0.25 26.24
CA MET A 125 -14.77 1.41 26.66
C MET A 125 -14.50 1.36 28.15
N VAL A 126 -13.23 1.34 28.55
CA VAL A 126 -12.77 1.36 29.94
C VAL A 126 -11.73 2.47 30.08
N ASP A 127 -12.00 3.46 30.92
CA ASP A 127 -11.09 4.60 31.18
C ASP A 127 -10.54 5.27 29.92
N GLY A 128 -11.42 5.45 28.94
CA GLY A 128 -11.05 6.09 27.66
C GLY A 128 -10.29 5.18 26.69
N LYS A 129 -10.12 3.90 27.00
CA LYS A 129 -9.48 2.90 26.13
C LYS A 129 -10.50 1.90 25.62
N LEU A 130 -10.37 1.49 24.37
CA LEU A 130 -11.16 0.40 23.80
C LEU A 130 -10.52 -0.94 24.16
N ILE A 131 -11.19 -1.73 24.98
CA ILE A 131 -10.70 -3.02 25.47
C ILE A 131 -11.46 -4.16 24.80
N ASN A 132 -10.73 -5.11 24.23
CA ASN A 132 -11.31 -6.35 23.74
C ASN A 132 -11.66 -7.28 24.90
N LYS A 133 -12.94 -7.53 25.13
CA LYS A 133 -13.48 -8.36 26.23
C LYS A 133 -13.02 -9.83 26.17
N THR A 134 -12.64 -10.32 24.97
CA THR A 134 -12.21 -11.71 24.77
C THR A 134 -10.76 -11.92 25.18
N THR A 135 -9.90 -10.95 24.90
CA THR A 135 -8.45 -11.05 25.12
C THR A 135 -7.96 -10.22 26.30
N GLY A 136 -8.73 -9.22 26.73
CA GLY A 136 -8.31 -8.20 27.69
C GLY A 136 -7.35 -7.15 27.11
N ALA A 137 -7.01 -7.23 25.82
CA ALA A 137 -6.07 -6.34 25.17
C ALA A 137 -6.67 -4.96 24.86
N HIS A 138 -5.81 -3.96 24.81
CA HIS A 138 -6.17 -2.61 24.38
C HIS A 138 -6.16 -2.54 22.85
N VAL A 139 -7.31 -2.33 22.23
CA VAL A 139 -7.44 -2.06 20.79
C VAL A 139 -7.00 -0.62 20.56
N LYS A 140 -5.82 -0.44 19.99
CA LYS A 140 -5.14 0.86 19.95
C LYS A 140 -5.36 1.63 18.67
N GLY A 141 -5.61 0.94 17.56
CA GLY A 141 -5.80 1.57 16.28
C GLY A 141 -6.19 0.62 15.16
N MET A 142 -6.18 1.14 13.95
CA MET A 142 -6.48 0.38 12.74
C MET A 142 -5.53 0.72 11.59
N ILE A 143 -5.34 -0.26 10.68
CA ILE A 143 -4.54 -0.11 9.47
C ILE A 143 -5.46 -0.34 8.25
N PRO A 144 -6.20 0.68 7.77
CA PRO A 144 -6.87 0.60 6.48
C PRO A 144 -5.83 0.55 5.37
N VAL A 145 -5.95 -0.45 4.47
CA VAL A 145 -5.13 -0.58 3.27
C VAL A 145 -5.91 -0.05 2.08
N HIS A 146 -5.28 0.80 1.30
CA HIS A 146 -5.82 1.35 0.04
C HIS A 146 -5.51 0.40 -1.12
N VAL A 147 -6.14 -0.76 -1.10
CA VAL A 147 -5.82 -1.92 -1.95
C VAL A 147 -5.89 -1.55 -3.44
N PHE A 148 -4.81 -1.82 -4.18
CA PHE A 148 -4.67 -1.62 -5.63
C PHE A 148 -4.81 -0.16 -6.11
N GLY A 149 -4.73 0.82 -5.21
CA GLY A 149 -4.96 2.22 -5.53
C GLY A 149 -6.41 2.68 -5.29
N ASN A 150 -7.24 1.83 -4.66
CA ASN A 150 -8.55 2.21 -4.15
C ASN A 150 -8.43 3.07 -2.89
N MET A 151 -9.56 3.60 -2.43
CA MET A 151 -9.66 4.31 -1.15
C MET A 151 -10.58 3.52 -0.22
N ALA A 152 -10.08 3.15 0.96
CA ALA A 152 -10.92 2.73 2.06
C ALA A 152 -11.92 3.85 2.43
N ASN A 153 -13.07 3.52 2.98
CA ASN A 153 -14.04 4.53 3.38
C ASN A 153 -13.52 5.35 4.58
N MET A 154 -12.57 6.25 4.27
CA MET A 154 -11.87 7.03 5.29
C MET A 154 -12.77 7.94 6.09
N GLU A 155 -13.88 8.43 5.52
CA GLU A 155 -14.83 9.26 6.29
C GLU A 155 -15.40 8.46 7.47
N ARG A 156 -15.92 7.27 7.22
CA ARG A 156 -16.48 6.41 8.27
C ARG A 156 -15.41 5.85 9.22
N LEU A 157 -14.24 5.46 8.70
CA LEU A 157 -13.17 4.92 9.52
C LEU A 157 -12.58 5.97 10.46
N MET A 158 -12.45 7.22 10.03
CA MET A 158 -12.02 8.32 10.88
C MET A 158 -13.07 8.68 11.94
N ASP A 159 -14.37 8.64 11.60
CA ASP A 159 -15.45 8.86 12.59
C ASP A 159 -15.44 7.76 13.67
N ILE A 160 -15.20 6.50 13.29
CA ILE A 160 -15.03 5.39 14.25
C ILE A 160 -13.77 5.63 15.10
N ALA A 161 -12.66 6.00 14.50
CA ALA A 161 -11.41 6.25 15.20
C ALA A 161 -11.54 7.36 16.24
N GLU A 162 -12.16 8.48 15.89
CA GLU A 162 -12.42 9.60 16.80
C GLU A 162 -13.31 9.18 17.97
N LYS A 163 -14.39 8.43 17.69
CA LYS A 163 -15.34 7.96 18.70
C LYS A 163 -14.70 7.03 19.76
N TYR A 164 -13.74 6.21 19.34
CA TYR A 164 -13.17 5.17 20.19
C TYR A 164 -11.69 5.40 20.57
N ASN A 165 -11.15 6.60 20.31
CA ASN A 165 -9.76 6.99 20.56
C ASN A 165 -8.73 6.06 19.90
N LEU A 166 -8.96 5.69 18.64
CA LEU A 166 -8.08 4.82 17.87
C LEU A 166 -7.14 5.67 16.97
N PHE A 167 -5.88 5.28 16.84
CA PHE A 167 -5.09 5.82 15.75
C PHE A 167 -5.50 5.17 14.42
N VAL A 168 -5.26 5.87 13.32
CA VAL A 168 -5.42 5.36 11.95
C VAL A 168 -4.09 5.49 11.23
N LEU A 169 -3.54 4.36 10.79
CA LEU A 169 -2.36 4.28 9.93
C LEU A 169 -2.82 3.85 8.54
N GLU A 170 -2.82 4.78 7.58
CA GLU A 170 -3.14 4.46 6.19
C GLU A 170 -1.99 3.66 5.56
N ASP A 171 -2.22 2.40 5.20
CA ASP A 171 -1.34 1.71 4.29
C ASP A 171 -1.66 2.13 2.84
N ALA A 172 -0.99 3.18 2.39
CA ALA A 172 -1.07 3.71 1.03
C ALA A 172 0.09 3.20 0.13
N THR A 173 0.71 2.08 0.49
CA THR A 173 1.83 1.48 -0.26
C THR A 173 1.47 1.08 -1.68
N GLU A 174 0.20 1.07 -2.02
CA GLU A 174 -0.35 0.74 -3.34
C GLU A 174 -1.01 1.94 -4.03
N SER A 175 -0.95 3.13 -3.42
CA SER A 175 -1.81 4.27 -3.80
C SER A 175 -1.05 5.55 -4.10
N VAL A 176 0.27 5.47 -4.34
CA VAL A 176 1.04 6.65 -4.78
C VAL A 176 0.42 7.20 -6.08
N GLY A 177 0.05 8.48 -6.06
CA GLY A 177 -0.65 9.13 -7.17
C GLY A 177 -2.17 9.06 -7.10
N THR A 178 -2.76 8.50 -6.03
CA THR A 178 -4.21 8.52 -5.81
C THR A 178 -4.61 9.75 -5.00
N PHE A 179 -5.58 10.51 -5.51
CA PHE A 179 -6.14 11.70 -4.86
C PHE A 179 -7.64 11.61 -4.69
N VAL A 180 -8.15 12.14 -3.59
CA VAL A 180 -9.59 12.32 -3.36
C VAL A 180 -10.10 13.48 -4.19
N THR A 181 -11.15 13.28 -4.97
CA THR A 181 -11.75 14.30 -5.85
C THR A 181 -13.06 14.87 -5.32
N GLU A 182 -13.69 14.19 -4.36
CA GLU A 182 -15.00 14.56 -3.79
C GLU A 182 -15.04 14.31 -2.28
N GLY A 183 -16.05 14.83 -1.57
CA GLY A 183 -16.28 14.57 -0.15
C GLY A 183 -15.38 15.36 0.80
N ARG A 184 -15.36 14.94 2.07
CA ARG A 184 -14.69 15.59 3.22
C ARG A 184 -13.18 15.80 2.98
N TYR A 185 -12.54 14.89 2.27
CA TYR A 185 -11.09 14.90 2.06
C TYR A 185 -10.66 15.30 0.65
N LYS A 186 -11.53 15.99 -0.09
CA LYS A 186 -11.23 16.47 -1.45
C LYS A 186 -9.88 17.18 -1.52
N GLY A 187 -9.05 16.79 -2.49
CA GLY A 187 -7.70 17.33 -2.74
C GLY A 187 -6.59 16.63 -1.95
N ARG A 188 -6.92 15.74 -0.99
CA ARG A 188 -5.92 15.00 -0.23
C ARG A 188 -5.37 13.81 -1.04
N HIS A 189 -4.07 13.59 -0.96
CA HIS A 189 -3.43 12.34 -1.38
C HIS A 189 -3.69 11.24 -0.35
N LEU A 190 -3.91 9.98 -0.77
CA LEU A 190 -4.05 8.87 0.16
C LEU A 190 -2.74 8.65 0.93
N GLY A 191 -2.88 8.34 2.21
CA GLY A 191 -1.78 8.31 3.17
C GLY A 191 -1.62 9.63 3.94
N THR A 192 -2.41 10.67 3.59
CA THR A 192 -2.35 11.96 4.30
C THR A 192 -3.62 12.28 5.09
N ILE A 193 -4.56 11.35 5.22
CA ILE A 193 -5.88 11.55 5.87
C ILE A 193 -5.86 11.06 7.31
N GLY A 194 -5.36 9.83 7.56
CA GLY A 194 -5.24 9.21 8.87
C GLY A 194 -4.21 9.91 9.78
N HIS A 195 -3.90 9.38 10.94
CA HIS A 195 -2.88 9.92 11.85
C HIS A 195 -1.47 9.65 11.33
N TYR A 196 -1.30 8.57 10.60
CA TYR A 196 -0.08 8.15 9.93
C TYR A 196 -0.41 7.62 8.54
N GLY A 197 0.60 7.62 7.68
CA GLY A 197 0.53 6.99 6.37
C GLY A 197 1.85 6.34 5.98
N ALA A 198 1.77 5.35 5.10
CA ALA A 198 2.95 4.68 4.57
C ALA A 198 2.85 4.53 3.06
N LEU A 199 3.93 4.84 2.35
CA LEU A 199 4.09 4.62 0.92
C LEU A 199 5.15 3.55 0.67
N SER A 200 5.08 2.92 -0.51
CA SER A 200 6.10 1.99 -1.00
C SER A 200 6.54 2.34 -2.41
N PHE A 201 7.84 2.23 -2.63
CA PHE A 201 8.47 2.40 -3.93
C PHE A 201 9.20 1.11 -4.37
N ASN A 202 8.63 -0.05 -4.00
CA ASN A 202 9.15 -1.35 -4.44
C ASN A 202 9.08 -1.49 -5.97
N GLY A 203 9.85 -2.43 -6.55
CA GLY A 203 10.01 -2.58 -7.99
C GLY A 203 8.73 -2.74 -8.82
N ASN A 204 7.65 -3.25 -8.23
CA ASN A 204 6.37 -3.45 -8.91
C ASN A 204 5.31 -2.36 -8.62
N LYS A 205 5.65 -1.30 -7.88
CA LYS A 205 4.71 -0.20 -7.56
C LYS A 205 4.53 0.75 -8.74
N VAL A 206 3.64 1.74 -8.60
CA VAL A 206 3.32 2.70 -9.68
C VAL A 206 4.56 3.48 -10.11
N MET A 207 5.38 3.91 -9.14
CA MET A 207 6.74 4.39 -9.30
C MET A 207 7.69 3.57 -8.41
N THR A 208 8.96 3.50 -8.75
CA THR A 208 9.92 2.67 -8.02
C THR A 208 11.23 3.39 -7.70
N THR A 209 11.81 3.01 -6.56
CA THR A 209 13.20 3.31 -6.20
C THR A 209 14.07 2.04 -6.16
N GLY A 210 13.58 0.93 -6.78
CA GLY A 210 14.15 -0.41 -6.64
C GLY A 210 13.70 -1.09 -5.36
N GLY A 211 13.83 -0.44 -4.25
CA GLY A 211 13.28 -0.68 -2.92
C GLY A 211 13.27 0.63 -2.17
N GLY A 212 12.19 0.90 -1.44
CA GLY A 212 12.01 2.16 -0.71
C GLY A 212 10.59 2.31 -0.20
N GLY A 213 10.41 3.29 0.65
CA GLY A 213 9.14 3.69 1.22
C GLY A 213 9.19 5.10 1.77
N MET A 214 8.08 5.54 2.35
CA MET A 214 8.00 6.83 3.02
C MET A 214 6.94 6.76 4.12
N ALA A 215 7.31 7.16 5.33
CA ALA A 215 6.36 7.38 6.40
C ALA A 215 5.81 8.80 6.32
N ILE A 216 4.53 8.96 6.60
CA ILE A 216 3.82 10.24 6.67
C ILE A 216 3.24 10.34 8.07
N CYS A 217 3.33 11.50 8.69
CA CYS A 217 2.80 11.77 10.02
C CYS A 217 2.12 13.15 10.08
N HIS A 218 1.49 13.46 11.22
CA HIS A 218 0.67 14.67 11.31
C HIS A 218 1.28 15.82 12.10
N ASN A 219 2.43 15.58 12.72
CA ASN A 219 3.08 16.60 13.53
C ASN A 219 4.60 16.48 13.48
N GLU A 220 5.28 17.58 13.76
CA GLU A 220 6.73 17.66 13.72
C GLU A 220 7.42 16.76 14.75
N ALA A 221 6.80 16.51 15.89
CA ALA A 221 7.38 15.63 16.91
C ALA A 221 7.45 14.19 16.41
N SER A 222 6.37 13.66 15.83
CA SER A 222 6.35 12.33 15.20
C SER A 222 7.32 12.25 14.03
N ARG A 223 7.36 13.28 13.16
CA ARG A 223 8.32 13.32 12.05
C ARG A 223 9.75 13.25 12.53
N HIS A 224 10.10 14.06 13.54
CA HIS A 224 11.43 14.06 14.13
C HIS A 224 11.76 12.71 14.79
N ASN A 225 10.84 12.14 15.59
CA ASN A 225 11.02 10.87 16.24
C ASN A 225 11.24 9.73 15.23
N MET A 226 10.42 9.64 14.18
CA MET A 226 10.60 8.63 13.14
C MET A 226 11.91 8.80 12.36
N ALA A 227 12.34 10.04 12.09
CA ALA A 227 13.62 10.30 11.45
C ALA A 227 14.77 9.79 12.32
N VAL A 228 14.78 10.13 13.61
CA VAL A 228 15.79 9.67 14.59
C VAL A 228 15.79 8.15 14.70
N LEU A 229 14.63 7.53 14.89
CA LEU A 229 14.52 6.07 14.99
C LEU A 229 14.95 5.35 13.71
N SER A 230 14.75 5.95 12.53
CA SER A 230 15.16 5.36 11.25
C SER A 230 16.68 5.34 11.03
N GLU A 231 17.41 6.13 11.80
CA GLU A 231 18.87 6.26 11.79
C GLU A 231 19.48 5.68 13.08
N GLU A 232 19.01 4.52 13.52
CA GLU A 232 19.50 3.81 14.71
C GLU A 232 19.38 4.64 16.01
N ALA A 233 18.37 5.51 16.10
CA ALA A 233 18.14 6.45 17.19
C ALA A 233 19.26 7.48 17.41
N GLN A 234 19.97 7.82 16.33
CA GLN A 234 20.92 8.93 16.31
C GLN A 234 20.24 10.19 15.76
N ASP A 235 20.26 11.28 16.52
CA ASP A 235 19.74 12.56 16.07
C ASP A 235 20.78 13.32 15.24
N MET A 236 20.72 13.13 13.92
CA MET A 236 21.63 13.77 12.98
C MET A 236 21.55 15.31 12.97
N ALA A 237 20.47 15.89 13.51
CA ALA A 237 20.33 17.32 13.66
C ALA A 237 21.13 17.88 14.86
N LYS A 238 21.46 17.05 15.85
CA LYS A 238 22.29 17.42 16.99
C LYS A 238 23.75 17.19 16.68
N LYS A 239 24.52 18.30 16.66
CA LYS A 239 25.95 18.26 16.33
C LYS A 239 26.75 17.35 17.25
N GLU A 240 26.42 17.30 18.52
CA GLU A 240 27.11 16.47 19.52
C GLU A 240 26.84 14.99 19.28
N ASP A 241 25.57 14.61 19.06
CA ASP A 241 25.17 13.24 18.78
C ASP A 241 25.85 12.71 17.52
N ASN A 242 25.89 13.51 16.47
CA ASN A 242 26.51 13.16 15.20
C ASN A 242 28.05 13.02 15.31
N LEU A 243 28.70 13.89 16.08
CA LEU A 243 30.16 13.85 16.25
C LEU A 243 30.62 12.66 17.14
N LEU A 244 29.83 12.32 18.15
CA LEU A 244 30.20 11.33 19.16
C LEU A 244 29.46 10.00 18.98
N PHE A 245 28.64 9.85 17.95
CA PHE A 245 27.81 8.65 17.71
C PHE A 245 26.93 8.31 18.93
N ILE A 246 26.26 9.31 19.48
CA ILE A 246 25.36 9.13 20.62
C ILE A 246 24.01 8.61 20.10
N HIS A 247 23.55 7.51 20.65
CA HIS A 247 22.26 6.90 20.39
C HIS A 247 21.37 7.04 21.63
N THR A 248 20.17 7.53 21.46
CA THR A 248 19.26 7.87 22.58
C THR A 248 18.24 6.78 22.90
N ASP A 249 18.09 5.80 22.01
CA ASP A 249 17.17 4.67 22.15
C ASP A 249 17.63 3.47 21.30
N VAL A 250 16.81 2.40 21.27
CA VAL A 250 16.95 1.31 20.30
C VAL A 250 16.28 1.72 19.01
N GLY A 251 17.09 2.07 18.01
CA GLY A 251 16.61 2.50 16.70
C GLY A 251 16.76 1.42 15.64
N TYR A 252 16.47 1.78 14.39
CA TYR A 252 16.42 0.90 13.24
C TYR A 252 17.28 1.43 12.10
N ASN A 253 17.88 0.56 11.31
CA ASN A 253 18.53 0.94 10.05
C ASN A 253 17.48 0.95 8.92
N TYR A 254 16.61 1.95 8.90
CA TYR A 254 15.46 2.06 7.99
C TYR A 254 15.54 3.25 7.04
N ARG A 255 16.56 4.09 7.14
CA ARG A 255 16.72 5.26 6.28
C ARG A 255 16.91 4.87 4.81
N MET A 256 16.28 5.59 3.89
CA MET A 256 16.52 5.44 2.45
C MET A 256 17.97 5.79 2.09
N ASN A 257 18.54 5.11 1.11
CA ASN A 257 19.84 5.48 0.56
C ASN A 257 19.75 6.48 -0.59
N ASN A 258 20.84 7.17 -0.86
CA ASN A 258 20.90 8.26 -1.84
C ASN A 258 20.68 7.80 -3.30
N ILE A 259 21.06 6.56 -3.63
CA ILE A 259 20.83 5.98 -4.97
C ILE A 259 19.34 5.75 -5.20
N ALA A 260 18.64 5.20 -4.19
CA ALA A 260 17.19 5.02 -4.24
C ALA A 260 16.47 6.38 -4.37
N ALA A 261 16.91 7.39 -3.63
CA ALA A 261 16.35 8.74 -3.74
C ALA A 261 16.58 9.36 -5.14
N ALA A 262 17.75 9.12 -5.75
CA ALA A 262 18.04 9.55 -7.12
C ALA A 262 17.06 8.95 -8.13
N LEU A 263 16.82 7.64 -8.03
CA LEU A 263 15.85 6.94 -8.87
C LEU A 263 14.43 7.45 -8.63
N GLY A 264 14.06 7.67 -7.36
CA GLY A 264 12.75 8.19 -6.98
C GLY A 264 12.45 9.58 -7.55
N LEU A 265 13.44 10.48 -7.55
CA LEU A 265 13.31 11.80 -8.17
C LEU A 265 13.00 11.70 -9.66
N ALA A 266 13.74 10.85 -10.41
CA ALA A 266 13.49 10.66 -11.83
C ALA A 266 12.11 10.03 -12.11
N GLN A 267 11.70 9.07 -11.30
CA GLN A 267 10.39 8.42 -11.45
C GLN A 267 9.22 9.37 -11.12
N LEU A 268 9.39 10.27 -10.16
CA LEU A 268 8.37 11.26 -9.83
C LEU A 268 8.10 12.23 -11.00
N GLU A 269 9.11 12.55 -11.82
CA GLU A 269 8.94 13.37 -13.03
C GLU A 269 7.90 12.81 -14.01
N HIS A 270 7.67 11.48 -14.00
CA HIS A 270 6.77 10.76 -14.90
C HIS A 270 5.57 10.10 -14.20
N LEU A 271 5.38 10.31 -12.91
CA LEU A 271 4.31 9.64 -12.15
C LEU A 271 2.92 9.89 -12.75
N GLU A 272 2.63 11.11 -13.18
CA GLU A 272 1.34 11.47 -13.81
C GLU A 272 1.14 10.74 -15.16
N ASP A 273 2.19 10.58 -15.95
CA ASP A 273 2.14 9.82 -17.20
C ASP A 273 1.86 8.34 -16.94
N PHE A 274 2.46 7.79 -15.88
CA PHE A 274 2.19 6.40 -15.46
C PHE A 274 0.74 6.22 -15.05
N VAL A 275 0.20 7.11 -14.23
CA VAL A 275 -1.19 7.09 -13.79
C VAL A 275 -2.14 7.25 -14.99
N ALA A 276 -1.86 8.17 -15.91
CA ALA A 276 -2.67 8.37 -17.11
C ALA A 276 -2.71 7.10 -18.00
N THR A 277 -1.54 6.46 -18.21
CA THR A 277 -1.44 5.21 -18.98
C THR A 277 -2.25 4.08 -18.34
N LYS A 278 -2.16 3.90 -17.02
CA LYS A 278 -2.91 2.87 -16.30
C LYS A 278 -4.42 3.11 -16.37
N ASN A 279 -4.87 4.34 -16.22
CA ASN A 279 -6.28 4.72 -16.35
C ASN A 279 -6.82 4.45 -17.76
N ARG A 280 -6.06 4.81 -18.80
CA ARG A 280 -6.40 4.49 -20.19
C ARG A 280 -6.53 2.98 -20.40
N ASN A 281 -5.55 2.21 -19.95
CA ASN A 281 -5.53 0.77 -20.12
C ASN A 281 -6.69 0.08 -19.37
N PHE A 282 -7.02 0.55 -18.17
CA PHE A 282 -8.19 0.07 -17.44
C PHE A 282 -9.50 0.32 -18.20
N ALA A 283 -9.65 1.51 -18.80
CA ALA A 283 -10.84 1.81 -19.60
C ALA A 283 -11.01 0.86 -20.79
N ILE A 284 -9.90 0.49 -21.47
CA ILE A 284 -9.92 -0.49 -22.56
C ILE A 284 -10.30 -1.89 -22.04
N TYR A 285 -9.72 -2.34 -20.93
CA TYR A 285 -10.10 -3.61 -20.32
C TYR A 285 -11.59 -3.63 -19.97
N LYS A 286 -12.09 -2.57 -19.36
CA LYS A 286 -13.50 -2.47 -18.98
C LYS A 286 -14.43 -2.50 -20.20
N GLU A 287 -14.14 -1.75 -21.25
CA GLU A 287 -14.90 -1.75 -22.50
C GLU A 287 -14.97 -3.15 -23.14
N LEU A 288 -13.85 -3.87 -23.13
CA LEU A 288 -13.73 -5.12 -23.86
C LEU A 288 -14.11 -6.38 -23.06
N LEU A 289 -14.02 -6.36 -21.74
CA LEU A 289 -14.21 -7.54 -20.90
C LEU A 289 -15.46 -7.46 -20.02
N ASP A 290 -15.84 -6.28 -19.53
CA ASP A 290 -16.89 -6.16 -18.51
C ASP A 290 -18.24 -6.65 -19.03
N GLY A 291 -18.92 -7.48 -18.21
CA GLY A 291 -20.21 -8.08 -18.55
C GLY A 291 -20.20 -9.19 -19.61
N LYS A 292 -19.02 -9.63 -20.10
CA LYS A 292 -18.90 -10.69 -21.11
C LYS A 292 -18.52 -12.02 -20.49
N ASN A 293 -19.21 -13.10 -20.83
CA ASN A 293 -18.89 -14.48 -20.45
C ASN A 293 -18.68 -14.69 -18.93
N GLY A 294 -19.42 -13.96 -18.08
CA GLY A 294 -19.24 -14.00 -16.63
C GLY A 294 -18.03 -13.21 -16.11
N LEU A 295 -17.41 -12.39 -16.94
CA LEU A 295 -16.30 -11.50 -16.56
C LEU A 295 -16.82 -10.18 -16.03
N LYS A 296 -16.16 -9.64 -14.99
CA LYS A 296 -16.44 -8.32 -14.46
C LYS A 296 -15.14 -7.61 -14.11
N MET A 297 -14.97 -6.39 -14.62
CA MET A 297 -13.90 -5.52 -14.17
C MET A 297 -14.32 -4.83 -12.86
N ILE A 298 -13.51 -4.95 -11.81
CA ILE A 298 -13.83 -4.28 -10.54
C ILE A 298 -13.54 -2.80 -10.67
N ASP A 299 -14.56 -1.98 -10.42
CA ASP A 299 -14.44 -0.52 -10.40
C ASP A 299 -13.64 -0.05 -9.18
N TYR A 300 -13.10 1.16 -9.30
CA TYR A 300 -12.48 1.86 -8.19
C TYR A 300 -13.51 2.66 -7.39
N THR A 301 -13.16 2.96 -6.14
CA THR A 301 -13.97 3.77 -5.24
C THR A 301 -14.38 5.09 -5.93
N PRO A 302 -15.67 5.46 -5.94
CA PRO A 302 -16.11 6.77 -6.45
C PRO A 302 -15.48 7.92 -5.68
N GLY A 303 -15.33 9.07 -6.33
CA GLY A 303 -14.78 10.26 -5.69
C GLY A 303 -13.27 10.27 -5.50
N ILE A 304 -12.55 9.41 -6.24
CA ILE A 304 -11.08 9.44 -6.30
C ILE A 304 -10.57 9.48 -7.74
N ARG A 305 -9.37 10.00 -7.91
CA ARG A 305 -8.50 9.75 -9.05
C ARG A 305 -7.51 8.67 -8.65
N SER A 306 -7.80 7.42 -9.00
CA SER A 306 -6.97 6.27 -8.65
C SER A 306 -5.67 6.22 -9.47
N SER A 307 -4.59 5.80 -8.84
CA SER A 307 -3.34 5.42 -9.52
C SER A 307 -3.43 4.06 -10.23
N MET A 308 -4.46 3.28 -9.95
CA MET A 308 -4.76 1.97 -10.57
C MET A 308 -3.55 1.04 -10.61
N TRP A 309 -2.96 0.78 -9.42
CA TRP A 309 -1.74 -0.03 -9.32
C TRP A 309 -1.88 -1.39 -10.00
N PHE A 310 -2.97 -2.16 -9.72
CA PHE A 310 -3.32 -3.39 -10.42
C PHE A 310 -4.73 -3.31 -11.00
N HIS A 311 -4.99 -4.04 -12.10
CA HIS A 311 -6.31 -4.21 -12.70
C HIS A 311 -6.86 -5.59 -12.34
N GLN A 312 -8.07 -5.61 -11.77
CA GLN A 312 -8.71 -6.80 -11.23
C GLN A 312 -9.82 -7.27 -12.16
N LEU A 313 -9.70 -8.52 -12.63
CA LEU A 313 -10.73 -9.24 -13.33
C LEU A 313 -11.39 -10.21 -12.35
N TYR A 314 -12.68 -10.05 -12.12
CA TYR A 314 -13.51 -10.95 -11.32
C TYR A 314 -14.22 -11.94 -12.21
N LEU A 315 -14.11 -13.23 -11.87
CA LEU A 315 -14.76 -14.35 -12.56
C LEU A 315 -16.06 -14.67 -11.83
N ASP A 316 -17.18 -14.03 -12.24
CA ASP A 316 -18.47 -14.14 -11.54
C ASP A 316 -19.15 -15.49 -11.81
N ASP A 317 -19.45 -15.77 -13.06
CA ASP A 317 -20.06 -17.04 -13.50
C ASP A 317 -19.35 -17.56 -14.77
N CYS A 318 -18.03 -17.66 -14.68
CA CYS A 318 -17.20 -18.10 -15.79
C CYS A 318 -17.11 -19.62 -15.86
N LYS A 319 -17.04 -20.17 -17.07
CA LYS A 319 -16.80 -21.61 -17.30
C LYS A 319 -15.40 -22.08 -16.89
N ILE A 320 -14.49 -21.16 -16.70
CA ILE A 320 -13.10 -21.40 -16.34
C ILE A 320 -12.83 -20.91 -14.91
N SER A 321 -12.14 -21.70 -14.11
CA SER A 321 -11.72 -21.30 -12.78
C SER A 321 -10.58 -20.26 -12.81
N ARG A 322 -10.38 -19.54 -11.69
CA ARG A 322 -9.27 -18.60 -11.53
C ARG A 322 -7.91 -19.22 -11.84
N ASN A 323 -7.64 -20.42 -11.32
CA ASN A 323 -6.35 -21.06 -11.50
C ASN A 323 -6.13 -21.51 -12.96
N GLU A 324 -7.14 -22.10 -13.60
CA GLU A 324 -7.08 -22.45 -15.01
C GLU A 324 -6.88 -21.22 -15.91
N MET A 325 -7.53 -20.09 -15.61
CA MET A 325 -7.31 -18.82 -16.31
C MET A 325 -5.84 -18.39 -16.22
N ILE A 326 -5.26 -18.38 -15.02
CA ILE A 326 -3.87 -17.98 -14.79
C ILE A 326 -2.90 -18.90 -15.54
N GLU A 327 -3.09 -20.21 -15.45
CA GLU A 327 -2.25 -21.20 -16.13
C GLU A 327 -2.35 -21.08 -17.67
N SER A 328 -3.56 -20.91 -18.18
CA SER A 328 -3.81 -20.75 -19.63
C SER A 328 -3.22 -19.45 -20.18
N LEU A 329 -3.32 -18.34 -19.45
CA LEU A 329 -2.68 -17.08 -19.82
C LEU A 329 -1.15 -17.21 -19.80
N ALA A 330 -0.58 -17.92 -18.82
CA ALA A 330 0.87 -18.16 -18.76
C ALA A 330 1.36 -18.95 -19.97
N GLN A 331 0.64 -20.00 -20.42
CA GLN A 331 0.93 -20.74 -21.65
C GLN A 331 0.89 -19.85 -22.90
N ARG A 332 0.07 -18.80 -22.86
CA ARG A 332 -0.05 -17.79 -23.93
C ARG A 332 0.93 -16.62 -23.77
N LYS A 333 1.96 -16.75 -22.90
CA LYS A 333 2.97 -15.74 -22.60
C LYS A 333 2.38 -14.44 -22.00
N ILE A 334 1.28 -14.52 -21.28
CA ILE A 334 0.65 -13.41 -20.55
C ILE A 334 0.75 -13.70 -19.05
N GLN A 335 1.46 -12.89 -18.31
CA GLN A 335 1.59 -13.03 -16.87
C GLN A 335 0.36 -12.47 -16.16
N SER A 336 -0.24 -13.28 -15.29
CA SER A 336 -1.31 -12.87 -14.37
C SER A 336 -1.06 -13.48 -13.00
N ARG A 337 -1.77 -13.01 -11.98
CA ARG A 337 -1.62 -13.49 -10.60
C ARG A 337 -2.98 -13.53 -9.90
N PRO A 338 -3.18 -14.45 -8.94
CA PRO A 338 -4.33 -14.35 -8.04
C PRO A 338 -4.19 -13.14 -7.13
N ILE A 339 -5.29 -12.72 -6.50
CA ILE A 339 -5.21 -11.90 -5.30
C ILE A 339 -4.58 -12.69 -4.15
N TRP A 340 -4.12 -12.02 -3.10
CA TRP A 340 -3.41 -12.65 -1.98
C TRP A 340 -4.28 -13.66 -1.23
N LEU A 341 -3.66 -14.68 -0.65
CA LEU A 341 -4.26 -15.52 0.37
C LEU A 341 -4.57 -14.64 1.59
N LEU A 342 -5.73 -14.87 2.24
CA LEU A 342 -6.11 -14.11 3.42
C LEU A 342 -5.08 -14.29 4.54
N ASN A 343 -4.76 -13.20 5.23
CA ASN A 343 -3.78 -13.22 6.31
C ASN A 343 -4.16 -14.19 7.43
N PRO A 344 -5.42 -14.25 7.92
CA PRO A 344 -5.80 -15.22 8.96
C PRO A 344 -5.69 -16.69 8.53
N ASP A 345 -5.63 -16.99 7.23
CA ASP A 345 -5.42 -18.36 6.73
C ASP A 345 -3.93 -18.75 6.65
N GLN A 346 -3.01 -17.79 6.84
CA GLN A 346 -1.57 -18.02 6.79
C GLN A 346 -1.02 -18.45 8.14
N ALA A 347 0.02 -19.26 8.14
CA ALA A 347 0.59 -19.88 9.33
C ALA A 347 0.86 -18.92 10.52
N PRO A 348 1.42 -17.71 10.31
CA PRO A 348 1.71 -16.80 11.43
C PRO A 348 0.47 -16.24 12.12
N TYR A 349 -0.71 -16.27 11.48
CA TYR A 349 -1.92 -15.60 11.93
C TYR A 349 -3.13 -16.50 12.17
N LYS A 350 -2.98 -17.83 12.06
CA LYS A 350 -4.08 -18.80 12.23
C LYS A 350 -4.80 -18.71 13.58
N ASN A 351 -4.13 -18.21 14.60
CA ASN A 351 -4.66 -18.08 15.95
C ASN A 351 -5.07 -16.63 16.31
N SER A 352 -4.89 -15.69 15.38
CA SER A 352 -5.32 -14.30 15.60
C SER A 352 -6.82 -14.19 15.51
N LEU A 353 -7.41 -13.29 16.29
CA LEU A 353 -8.84 -13.05 16.29
C LEU A 353 -9.29 -12.57 14.90
N CYS A 354 -10.37 -13.17 14.38
CA CYS A 354 -10.85 -12.92 13.04
C CYS A 354 -12.37 -12.83 13.00
N MET A 355 -12.89 -11.76 12.41
CA MET A 355 -14.32 -11.58 12.20
C MET A 355 -14.79 -12.43 11.01
N PRO A 356 -16.11 -12.59 10.78
CA PRO A 356 -16.63 -13.19 9.56
C PRO A 356 -16.11 -12.45 8.30
N LEU A 357 -15.69 -13.21 7.28
CA LEU A 357 -15.05 -12.69 6.07
C LEU A 357 -15.79 -13.09 4.78
N PRO A 358 -17.09 -12.84 4.62
CA PRO A 358 -17.83 -13.30 3.44
C PRO A 358 -17.28 -12.71 2.14
N ASN A 359 -16.98 -11.41 2.09
CA ASN A 359 -16.48 -10.74 0.89
C ASN A 359 -15.05 -11.18 0.54
N ALA A 360 -14.14 -11.13 1.51
CA ALA A 360 -12.75 -11.49 1.29
C ALA A 360 -12.58 -12.93 0.79
N ARG A 361 -13.39 -13.87 1.32
CA ARG A 361 -13.37 -15.28 0.88
C ARG A 361 -13.89 -15.49 -0.54
N ASP A 362 -14.90 -14.74 -0.96
CA ASP A 362 -15.38 -14.76 -2.34
C ASP A 362 -14.29 -14.25 -3.31
N TYR A 363 -13.67 -13.13 -3.00
CA TYR A 363 -12.63 -12.54 -3.86
C TYR A 363 -11.40 -13.42 -4.03
N VAL A 364 -10.93 -14.08 -2.97
CA VAL A 364 -9.77 -14.99 -3.04
C VAL A 364 -9.99 -16.10 -4.07
N GLY A 365 -11.22 -16.58 -4.23
CA GLY A 365 -11.55 -17.62 -5.19
C GLY A 365 -11.64 -17.17 -6.65
N LYS A 366 -11.91 -15.87 -6.90
CA LYS A 366 -12.40 -15.39 -8.20
C LYS A 366 -11.58 -14.28 -8.84
N ILE A 367 -10.72 -13.57 -8.11
CA ILE A 367 -9.95 -12.45 -8.65
C ILE A 367 -8.67 -12.89 -9.35
N VAL A 368 -8.48 -12.37 -10.56
CA VAL A 368 -7.24 -12.44 -11.34
C VAL A 368 -6.72 -11.03 -11.58
N ASN A 369 -5.49 -10.74 -11.15
CA ASN A 369 -4.77 -9.54 -11.54
C ASN A 369 -4.20 -9.73 -12.95
N ILE A 370 -4.53 -8.82 -13.87
CA ILE A 370 -4.14 -8.86 -15.28
C ILE A 370 -3.08 -7.79 -15.59
N PRO A 371 -2.35 -7.86 -16.73
CA PRO A 371 -1.27 -6.93 -17.08
C PRO A 371 -1.65 -5.45 -16.90
N CYS A 372 -0.78 -4.69 -16.24
CA CYS A 372 -1.07 -3.30 -15.85
C CYS A 372 0.16 -2.38 -15.80
N SER A 373 1.28 -2.76 -16.43
CA SER A 373 2.48 -1.93 -16.47
C SER A 373 2.21 -0.56 -17.10
N SER A 374 2.89 0.48 -16.62
CA SER A 374 2.77 1.83 -17.18
C SER A 374 3.38 1.99 -18.58
N ASN A 375 4.12 1.00 -19.07
CA ASN A 375 4.62 0.93 -20.44
C ASN A 375 3.82 -0.05 -21.34
N LEU A 376 2.71 -0.60 -20.85
CA LEU A 376 1.85 -1.50 -21.61
C LEU A 376 1.09 -0.71 -22.69
N THR A 377 1.23 -1.13 -23.94
CA THR A 377 0.58 -0.48 -25.09
C THR A 377 -0.89 -0.87 -25.21
N GLU A 378 -1.70 -0.06 -25.89
CA GLU A 378 -3.10 -0.38 -26.17
C GLU A 378 -3.26 -1.66 -26.99
N GLU A 379 -2.33 -1.92 -27.93
CA GLU A 379 -2.31 -3.16 -28.70
C GLU A 379 -2.12 -4.38 -27.79
N GLU A 380 -1.15 -4.31 -26.86
CA GLU A 380 -0.91 -5.39 -25.88
C GLU A 380 -2.13 -5.61 -24.97
N VAL A 381 -2.81 -4.53 -24.54
CA VAL A 381 -4.07 -4.63 -23.78
C VAL A 381 -5.15 -5.36 -24.59
N ARG A 382 -5.34 -5.02 -25.87
CA ARG A 382 -6.32 -5.66 -26.75
C ARG A 382 -5.98 -7.13 -27.00
N ILE A 383 -4.69 -7.48 -27.12
CA ILE A 383 -4.23 -8.86 -27.18
C ILE A 383 -4.65 -9.63 -25.92
N VAL A 384 -4.37 -9.07 -24.73
CA VAL A 384 -4.76 -9.69 -23.45
C VAL A 384 -6.28 -9.91 -23.38
N CYS A 385 -7.09 -8.92 -23.77
CA CYS A 385 -8.54 -9.05 -23.83
C CYS A 385 -9.00 -10.16 -24.77
N ALA A 386 -8.42 -10.26 -25.97
CA ALA A 386 -8.79 -11.29 -26.95
C ALA A 386 -8.50 -12.69 -26.40
N GLU A 387 -7.36 -12.88 -25.74
CA GLU A 387 -6.99 -14.17 -25.12
C GLU A 387 -7.89 -14.56 -23.94
N ILE A 388 -8.26 -13.60 -23.10
CA ILE A 388 -9.19 -13.83 -22.00
C ILE A 388 -10.58 -14.21 -22.55
N LEU A 389 -11.09 -13.49 -23.54
CA LEU A 389 -12.38 -13.79 -24.17
C LEU A 389 -12.39 -15.15 -24.87
N ASP A 390 -11.28 -15.57 -25.47
CA ASP A 390 -11.15 -16.88 -26.08
C ASP A 390 -11.20 -18.00 -25.04
N LEU A 391 -10.58 -17.82 -23.89
CA LEU A 391 -10.58 -18.78 -22.77
C LEU A 391 -11.94 -18.91 -22.07
N THR A 392 -12.82 -17.94 -22.22
CA THR A 392 -14.14 -17.89 -21.55
C THR A 392 -15.33 -18.23 -22.45
N LYS A 393 -15.12 -18.57 -23.72
CA LYS A 393 -16.15 -19.07 -24.64
C LYS A 393 -16.62 -20.47 -24.20
#